data_a96be61eca965a48ccf38e2554d32928
#
_entry.id   a96be61eca965a48ccf38e2554d32928
#
_cell.length_a   1.000
_cell.length_b   1.000
_cell.length_c   1.000
_cell.angle_alpha   90.00
_cell.angle_beta   90.00
_cell.angle_gamma   90.00
#
_symmetry.space_group_name_H-M   'P 1'
#
loop_
_entity.id
_entity.type
_entity.pdbx_description
1 polymer ?
#
loop_
_entity_poly.entity_id
_entity_poly.type
_entity_poly.pdbx_seq_one_letter_code
_entity_poly.pdbx_strand_id
1 'polypeptide(L)' 'MGLTVEVGRETDGRWFAEVVELPGVITYGTTRPEAIMNAKALALHVIADRIEHGEAPTEIQGVTFKAA' A
#
# COMPACT_ATOMS: atom_id res chain seq x y z
N MET A 1 -2.86 -11.96 5.24
CA MET A 1 -3.26 -10.54 5.34
C MET A 1 -3.67 -10.05 3.95
N GLY A 2 -4.87 -9.56 3.83
CA GLY A 2 -5.39 -8.99 2.60
C GLY A 2 -5.33 -7.47 2.65
N LEU A 3 -4.75 -6.85 1.63
CA LEU A 3 -4.65 -5.41 1.52
C LEU A 3 -5.37 -4.93 0.27
N THR A 4 -6.12 -3.84 0.40
CA THR A 4 -6.93 -3.27 -0.67
C THR A 4 -6.26 -2.00 -1.19
N VAL A 5 -6.01 -1.95 -2.48
CA VAL A 5 -5.41 -0.79 -3.14
C VAL A 5 -6.48 0.00 -3.86
N GLU A 6 -6.73 1.22 -3.40
CA GLU A 6 -7.58 2.18 -4.08
C GLU A 6 -6.72 3.10 -4.94
N VAL A 7 -7.16 3.35 -6.16
CA VAL A 7 -6.43 4.16 -7.13
C VAL A 7 -7.32 5.26 -7.65
N GLY A 8 -6.75 6.44 -7.78
CA GLY A 8 -7.47 7.57 -8.35
C GLY A 8 -6.51 8.52 -9.04
N ARG A 9 -7.07 9.51 -9.70
CA ARG A 9 -6.29 10.51 -10.41
C ARG A 9 -6.50 11.87 -9.77
N GLU A 10 -5.38 12.56 -9.52
CA GLU A 10 -5.40 13.91 -8.99
C GLU A 10 -5.76 14.92 -10.08
N THR A 11 -6.21 16.10 -9.66
CA THR A 11 -6.59 17.15 -10.59
C THR A 11 -5.42 17.65 -11.45
N ASP A 12 -4.19 17.49 -10.97
CA ASP A 12 -2.97 17.86 -11.69
C ASP A 12 -2.49 16.77 -12.66
N GLY A 13 -3.23 15.67 -12.78
CA GLY A 13 -2.92 14.58 -13.69
C GLY A 13 -2.08 13.45 -13.09
N ARG A 14 -1.55 13.61 -11.89
CA ARG A 14 -0.85 12.51 -11.20
C ARG A 14 -1.85 11.44 -10.78
N TRP A 15 -1.35 10.23 -10.66
CA TRP A 15 -2.10 9.13 -10.07
C TRP A 15 -1.73 8.96 -8.62
N PHE A 16 -2.71 8.60 -7.79
CA PHE A 16 -2.44 8.18 -6.42
C PHE A 16 -2.90 6.75 -6.21
N ALA A 17 -2.28 6.07 -5.25
CA ALA A 17 -2.72 4.76 -4.79
C ALA A 17 -2.61 4.72 -3.27
N GLU A 18 -3.64 4.21 -2.63
CA GLU A 18 -3.74 4.11 -1.18
C GLU A 18 -4.01 2.67 -0.77
N VAL A 19 -3.34 2.21 0.28
CA VAL A 19 -3.63 0.93 0.89
C VAL A 19 -4.55 1.19 2.08
N VAL A 20 -5.82 0.84 1.92
CA VAL A 20 -6.91 1.22 2.82
C VAL A 20 -6.67 0.77 4.26
N GLU A 21 -6.16 -0.44 4.44
CA GLU A 21 -5.96 -1.03 5.75
C GLU A 21 -4.74 -0.48 6.52
N LEU A 22 -3.90 0.29 5.84
CA LEU A 22 -2.69 0.86 6.43
C LEU A 22 -2.76 2.39 6.37
N PRO A 23 -3.25 3.05 7.43
CA PRO A 23 -3.36 4.51 7.44
C PRO A 23 -2.02 5.18 7.13
N GLY A 24 -2.05 6.16 6.24
CA GLY A 24 -0.86 6.89 5.82
C GLY A 24 -0.10 6.27 4.66
N VAL A 25 -0.48 5.07 4.21
CA VAL A 25 0.14 4.46 3.03
C VAL A 25 -0.57 4.97 1.79
N ILE A 26 -0.12 6.11 1.31
CA ILE A 26 -0.58 6.73 0.06
C ILE A 26 0.64 7.13 -0.75
N THR A 27 0.62 6.82 -2.04
CA THR A 27 1.73 7.09 -2.95
C THR A 27 1.21 7.72 -4.24
N TYR A 28 2.14 8.29 -4.99
CA TYR A 28 1.84 8.95 -6.25
C TYR A 28 2.70 8.38 -7.35
N GLY A 29 2.26 8.56 -8.58
CA GLY A 29 3.00 8.18 -9.77
C GLY A 29 2.52 8.95 -10.99
N THR A 30 3.31 8.95 -12.04
CA THR A 30 2.93 9.58 -13.31
C THR A 30 1.99 8.70 -14.11
N THR A 31 1.96 7.41 -13.81
CA THR A 31 1.05 6.44 -14.40
C THR A 31 0.31 5.67 -13.30
N ARG A 32 -0.82 5.08 -13.66
CA ARG A 32 -1.58 4.24 -12.75
C ARG A 32 -0.76 3.06 -12.21
N PRO A 33 -0.08 2.27 -13.06
CA PRO A 33 0.74 1.16 -12.56
C PRO A 33 1.87 1.61 -11.64
N GLU A 34 2.49 2.73 -11.91
CA GLU A 34 3.57 3.28 -11.07
C GLU A 34 3.06 3.60 -9.66
N ALA A 35 1.91 4.28 -9.55
CA ALA A 35 1.33 4.59 -8.25
C ALA A 35 1.02 3.32 -7.47
N ILE A 36 0.47 2.31 -8.14
CA ILE A 36 0.14 1.02 -7.52
C ILE A 36 1.40 0.31 -7.02
N MET A 37 2.44 0.24 -7.83
CA MET A 37 3.70 -0.39 -7.43
C MET A 37 4.33 0.31 -6.25
N ASN A 38 4.31 1.65 -6.26
CA ASN A 38 4.83 2.44 -5.15
C ASN A 38 4.05 2.17 -3.85
N ALA A 39 2.72 2.06 -3.94
CA ALA A 39 1.88 1.76 -2.78
C ALA A 39 2.17 0.36 -2.21
N LYS A 40 2.32 -0.63 -3.08
CA LYS A 40 2.67 -1.99 -2.66
C LYS A 40 4.03 -2.02 -1.96
N ALA A 41 5.02 -1.34 -2.53
CA ALA A 41 6.36 -1.29 -1.93
C ALA A 41 6.31 -0.62 -0.56
N LEU A 42 5.63 0.52 -0.45
CA LEU A 42 5.51 1.21 0.83
C LEU A 42 4.77 0.37 1.87
N ALA A 43 3.69 -0.30 1.45
CA ALA A 43 2.93 -1.18 2.35
C ALA A 43 3.81 -2.29 2.91
N LEU A 44 4.63 -2.91 2.08
CA LEU A 44 5.54 -3.98 2.52
C LEU A 44 6.62 -3.46 3.46
N HIS A 45 7.13 -2.26 3.23
CA HIS A 45 8.07 -1.61 4.16
C HIS A 45 7.42 -1.34 5.51
N VAL A 46 6.19 -0.85 5.52
CA VAL A 46 5.47 -0.58 6.77
C VAL A 46 5.22 -1.87 7.54
N ILE A 47 4.82 -2.93 6.85
CA ILE A 47 4.60 -4.24 7.48
C ILE A 47 5.90 -4.79 8.05
N ALA A 48 6.97 -4.73 7.28
CA ALA A 48 8.29 -5.19 7.73
C ALA A 48 8.74 -4.43 8.98
N ASP A 49 8.56 -3.12 8.98
CA ASP A 49 8.90 -2.28 10.13
C ASP A 49 8.11 -2.69 11.38
N ARG A 50 6.81 -2.92 11.23
CA ARG A 50 5.96 -3.37 12.34
C ARG A 50 6.39 -4.73 12.87
N ILE A 51 6.73 -5.65 11.99
CA ILE A 51 7.23 -6.98 12.39
C ILE A 51 8.52 -6.84 13.18
N GLU A 52 9.44 -6.04 12.70
CA GLU A 52 10.74 -5.82 13.35
C GLU A 52 10.60 -5.21 14.74
N HIS A 53 9.57 -4.38 14.95
CA HIS A 53 9.29 -3.74 16.24
C HIS A 53 8.28 -4.48 17.10
N GLY A 54 7.86 -5.68 16.70
CA GLY A 54 6.91 -6.49 17.44
C GLY A 54 5.49 -5.96 17.47
N GLU A 55 5.14 -5.07 16.55
CA GLU A 55 3.83 -4.42 16.49
C GLU A 55 2.83 -5.12 15.59
N ALA A 56 3.29 -6.05 14.76
CA ALA A 56 2.42 -6.79 13.85
C ALA A 56 1.90 -8.06 14.50
N PRO A 57 0.73 -8.57 14.04
CA PRO A 57 0.28 -9.88 14.49
C PRO A 57 1.34 -10.94 14.18
N THR A 58 1.59 -11.81 15.16
CA THR A 58 2.61 -12.87 15.03
C THR A 58 2.23 -13.93 14.00
N GLU A 59 1.00 -13.91 13.50
CA GLU A 59 0.44 -14.94 12.64
C GLU A 59 0.32 -14.52 11.17
N ILE A 60 1.10 -13.53 10.72
CA ILE A 60 1.12 -13.18 9.31
C ILE A 60 1.78 -14.31 8.53
N GLN A 61 0.97 -15.02 7.74
CA GLN A 61 1.43 -16.13 6.92
C GLN A 61 1.59 -15.75 5.45
N GLY A 62 1.07 -14.60 5.08
CA GLY A 62 1.16 -14.10 3.71
C GLY A 62 0.51 -12.75 3.58
N VAL A 63 0.86 -12.05 2.51
CA VAL A 63 0.29 -10.75 2.16
C VAL A 63 -0.22 -10.82 0.73
N THR A 64 -1.49 -10.45 0.52
CA THR A 64 -2.07 -10.34 -0.81
C THR A 64 -2.62 -8.94 -1.02
N PHE A 65 -2.48 -8.43 -2.24
CA PHE A 65 -3.06 -7.17 -2.64
C PHE A 65 -4.21 -7.41 -3.62
N LYS A 66 -5.30 -6.66 -3.41
CA LYS A 66 -6.44 -6.70 -4.33
C LYS A 66 -6.83 -5.28 -4.72
N ALA A 67 -7.38 -5.12 -5.90
CA ALA A 67 -7.93 -3.85 -6.34
C ALA A 67 -9.25 -3.57 -5.62
N ALA A 68 -9.47 -2.33 -5.31
CA ALA A 68 -10.72 -1.89 -4.70
C ALA A 68 -11.89 -2.00 -5.70
#